data_6d468d8b51b5c910201c43a89f08fcab
#
_entry.id   6d468d8b51b5c910201c43a89f08fcab
#
_cell.length_a   1.000
_cell.length_b   1.000
_cell.length_c   1.000
_cell.angle_alpha   90.00
_cell.angle_beta   90.00
_cell.angle_gamma   90.00
#
_symmetry.space_group_name_H-M   'P 1'
#
loop_
_entity.id
_entity.type
_entity.pdbx_description
1 polymer ?
#
loop_
_entity_poly.entity_id
_entity_poly.type
_entity_poly.pdbx_seq_one_letter_code
_entity_poly.pdbx_strand_id
1 'polypeptide(L)'
;MKNIAIVAHKFLTQPDDDYVYYLNRNKCDNVLHIRHSFSDAPDRCSYYSWYKNGVLYKEYRTADYQGWIEPFIYLKEFFFTLKWILLSSVQWDVYIGMDGLCIFWGNVLRSLGKTTKTVFWAIDFVPNDRFGSRIKNRIYHWINKQGYMRSDQMWDLSPRMAEAREKFLDLKRSSYRFHDIVPYGVWTQRIKKYRYNECEKTTLVFMGHLLEKQGVQLVIEAVPEIIKKISSFRFKIIGNGHYKENLTALAKRLNVAEYCDFKGKIEDHRELESEIARSCMAIAPYIQNLDTWTYYADPGKVKTYLACGVPVLLTDIPWNASDIESNNCGMIIREDPGDIADKIVMLMHDSEKCQQLRDNSIAYSQKFNYENIFNKVKL
;
A
#
# COMPACT_ATOMS: atom_id res chain seq x y z
N MET A 1 -4.94 21.16 19.78
CA MET A 1 -6.37 20.97 19.43
C MET A 1 -6.51 21.16 17.93
N LYS A 2 -7.02 20.15 17.21
CA LYS A 2 -7.17 20.22 15.75
C LYS A 2 -8.42 19.53 15.28
N ASN A 3 -9.05 20.13 14.28
CA ASN A 3 -10.20 19.60 13.57
C ASN A 3 -9.73 19.13 12.18
N ILE A 4 -9.76 17.83 11.91
CA ILE A 4 -9.21 17.25 10.70
C ILE A 4 -10.30 16.53 9.92
N ALA A 5 -10.49 16.90 8.65
CA ALA A 5 -11.34 16.20 7.70
C ALA A 5 -10.44 15.39 6.74
N ILE A 6 -10.72 14.10 6.59
CA ILE A 6 -10.02 13.20 5.67
C ILE A 6 -11.05 12.68 4.66
N VAL A 7 -10.75 12.84 3.38
CA VAL A 7 -11.64 12.40 2.29
C VAL A 7 -10.87 11.52 1.32
N ALA A 8 -11.40 10.32 1.10
CA ALA A 8 -10.76 9.29 0.28
C ALA A 8 -11.79 8.52 -0.55
N HIS A 9 -11.37 7.95 -1.67
CA HIS A 9 -12.09 6.83 -2.28
C HIS A 9 -11.68 5.53 -1.58
N LYS A 10 -12.67 4.74 -1.15
CA LYS A 10 -12.43 3.49 -0.41
C LYS A 10 -11.79 2.44 -1.32
N PHE A 11 -10.59 2.03 -0.96
CA PHE A 11 -9.87 0.91 -1.56
C PHE A 11 -9.62 -0.20 -0.52
N LEU A 12 -9.12 -1.36 -0.94
CA LEU A 12 -8.96 -2.52 -0.05
C LEU A 12 -7.95 -2.28 1.09
N THR A 13 -6.88 -1.55 0.80
CA THR A 13 -5.84 -1.21 1.78
C THR A 13 -5.38 0.21 1.52
N GLN A 14 -5.63 1.09 2.46
CA GLN A 14 -5.25 2.50 2.38
C GLN A 14 -4.78 2.97 3.76
N PRO A 15 -3.88 3.97 3.83
CA PRO A 15 -3.35 4.45 5.10
C PRO A 15 -4.29 5.42 5.83
N ASP A 16 -5.47 5.75 5.27
CA ASP A 16 -6.46 6.63 5.90
C ASP A 16 -7.04 6.06 7.20
N ASP A 17 -7.42 4.78 7.20
CA ASP A 17 -7.92 4.11 8.41
C ASP A 17 -6.85 4.10 9.52
N ASP A 18 -5.59 3.84 9.16
CA ASP A 18 -4.47 3.86 10.10
C ASP A 18 -4.20 5.27 10.64
N TYR A 19 -4.34 6.29 9.78
CA TYR A 19 -4.18 7.68 10.22
C TYR A 19 -5.34 8.14 11.10
N VAL A 20 -6.58 7.78 10.77
CA VAL A 20 -7.75 8.01 11.64
C VAL A 20 -7.57 7.32 12.99
N TYR A 21 -7.10 6.07 13.00
CA TYR A 21 -6.78 5.36 14.24
C TYR A 21 -5.72 6.11 15.07
N TYR A 22 -4.64 6.58 14.44
CA TYR A 22 -3.61 7.38 15.08
C TYR A 22 -4.16 8.67 15.69
N LEU A 23 -4.96 9.44 14.93
CA LEU A 23 -5.57 10.69 15.39
C LEU A 23 -6.51 10.48 16.57
N ASN A 24 -7.32 9.42 16.51
CA ASN A 24 -8.26 9.08 17.57
C ASN A 24 -7.54 8.64 18.85
N ARG A 25 -6.48 7.84 18.73
CA ARG A 25 -5.64 7.44 19.86
C ARG A 25 -4.98 8.65 20.53
N ASN A 26 -4.60 9.66 19.75
CA ASN A 26 -4.04 10.91 20.24
C ASN A 26 -5.10 11.96 20.63
N LYS A 27 -6.39 11.55 20.74
CA LYS A 27 -7.51 12.40 21.18
C LYS A 27 -7.62 13.72 20.42
N CYS A 28 -7.49 13.66 19.08
CA CYS A 28 -7.78 14.80 18.21
C CYS A 28 -9.22 15.28 18.46
N ASP A 29 -9.45 16.60 18.50
CA ASP A 29 -10.76 17.17 18.91
C ASP A 29 -11.89 16.69 18.01
N ASN A 30 -11.72 16.83 16.70
CA ASN A 30 -12.64 16.33 15.69
C ASN A 30 -11.89 15.67 14.55
N VAL A 31 -12.29 14.47 14.19
CA VAL A 31 -11.86 13.76 12.99
C VAL A 31 -13.09 13.36 12.18
N LEU A 32 -13.26 13.95 11.00
CA LEU A 32 -14.30 13.56 10.06
C LEU A 32 -13.66 12.75 8.94
N HIS A 33 -13.98 11.48 8.87
CA HIS A 33 -13.50 10.56 7.85
C HIS A 33 -14.61 10.28 6.83
N ILE A 34 -14.47 10.81 5.62
CA ILE A 34 -15.41 10.63 4.51
C ILE A 34 -14.79 9.67 3.50
N ARG A 35 -15.56 8.64 3.12
CA ARG A 35 -15.14 7.64 2.13
C ARG A 35 -16.17 7.48 1.04
N HIS A 36 -15.71 7.48 -0.20
CA HIS A 36 -16.51 7.20 -1.39
C HIS A 36 -16.11 5.86 -1.98
N SER A 37 -17.07 5.12 -2.53
CA SER A 37 -16.77 3.84 -3.16
C SER A 37 -16.22 4.05 -4.57
N PHE A 38 -15.15 3.32 -4.93
CA PHE A 38 -14.60 3.31 -6.29
C PHE A 38 -15.59 2.74 -7.32
N SER A 39 -15.30 2.99 -8.59
CA SER A 39 -16.15 2.57 -9.72
C SER A 39 -16.28 1.05 -9.88
N ASP A 40 -15.33 0.30 -9.40
CA ASP A 40 -15.29 -1.16 -9.41
C ASP A 40 -15.67 -1.80 -8.06
N ALA A 41 -16.04 -0.97 -7.08
CA ALA A 41 -16.53 -1.47 -5.79
C ALA A 41 -17.90 -2.15 -5.92
N PRO A 42 -18.25 -3.09 -5.03
CA PRO A 42 -19.52 -3.79 -5.05
C PRO A 42 -20.71 -2.88 -4.76
N ASP A 43 -20.50 -1.72 -4.16
CA ASP A 43 -21.49 -0.68 -3.93
C ASP A 43 -20.99 0.70 -4.39
N ARG A 44 -21.92 1.64 -4.60
CA ARG A 44 -21.65 3.04 -4.94
C ARG A 44 -22.04 3.99 -3.81
N CYS A 45 -21.90 3.55 -2.58
CA CYS A 45 -22.20 4.32 -1.39
C CYS A 45 -21.14 5.38 -1.09
N SER A 46 -21.52 6.35 -0.31
CA SER A 46 -20.59 7.25 0.37
C SER A 46 -20.83 7.12 1.87
N TYR A 47 -19.75 7.22 2.64
CA TYR A 47 -19.78 6.99 4.09
C TYR A 47 -19.11 8.14 4.80
N TYR A 48 -19.51 8.45 6.04
CA TYR A 48 -18.66 9.18 6.95
C TYR A 48 -18.69 8.58 8.35
N SER A 49 -17.57 8.70 9.04
CA SER A 49 -17.45 8.47 10.47
C SER A 49 -16.86 9.74 11.09
N TRP A 50 -17.53 10.29 12.09
CA TRP A 50 -17.12 11.48 12.81
C TRP A 50 -16.74 11.12 14.24
N TYR A 51 -15.53 11.40 14.61
CA TYR A 51 -15.00 11.15 15.94
C TYR A 51 -14.79 12.48 16.68
N LYS A 52 -15.07 12.49 17.99
CA LYS A 52 -14.79 13.59 18.90
C LYS A 52 -13.92 13.09 20.03
N ASN A 53 -12.78 13.73 20.25
CA ASN A 53 -11.81 13.31 21.29
C ASN A 53 -11.47 11.81 21.24
N GLY A 54 -11.38 11.25 20.04
CA GLY A 54 -11.05 9.85 19.80
C GLY A 54 -12.23 8.87 19.93
N VAL A 55 -13.45 9.34 20.20
CA VAL A 55 -14.65 8.50 20.34
C VAL A 55 -15.58 8.72 19.13
N LEU A 56 -16.10 7.63 18.56
CA LEU A 56 -17.08 7.70 17.48
C LEU A 56 -18.33 8.44 17.96
N TYR A 57 -18.61 9.59 17.36
CA TYR A 57 -19.76 10.45 17.68
C TYR A 57 -20.94 10.19 16.74
N LYS A 58 -20.66 10.03 15.45
CA LYS A 58 -21.70 9.81 14.43
C LYS A 58 -21.12 9.10 13.22
N GLU A 59 -21.92 8.24 12.62
CA GLU A 59 -21.62 7.64 11.32
C GLU A 59 -22.86 7.65 10.43
N TYR A 60 -22.62 7.59 9.12
CA TYR A 60 -23.70 7.57 8.13
C TYR A 60 -23.24 6.91 6.84
N ARG A 61 -24.17 6.21 6.20
CA ARG A 61 -24.03 5.63 4.87
C ARG A 61 -25.15 6.10 3.97
N THR A 62 -24.84 6.50 2.75
CA THR A 62 -25.86 6.84 1.74
C THR A 62 -26.54 5.59 1.20
N ALA A 63 -27.63 5.79 0.44
CA ALA A 63 -28.14 4.75 -0.44
C ALA A 63 -27.08 4.31 -1.46
N ASP A 64 -27.27 3.13 -2.02
CA ASP A 64 -26.43 2.63 -3.11
C ASP A 64 -26.89 3.29 -4.43
N TYR A 65 -25.94 3.84 -5.16
CA TYR A 65 -26.13 4.48 -6.46
C TYR A 65 -25.61 3.61 -7.60
N GLN A 66 -25.64 2.29 -7.43
CA GLN A 66 -25.27 1.34 -8.47
C GLN A 66 -26.11 1.57 -9.74
N GLY A 67 -25.46 1.51 -10.91
CA GLY A 67 -26.12 1.80 -12.19
C GLY A 67 -26.07 3.27 -12.64
N TRP A 68 -25.65 4.19 -11.79
CA TRP A 68 -25.41 5.56 -12.22
C TRP A 68 -24.15 5.65 -13.08
N ILE A 69 -24.18 6.53 -14.09
CA ILE A 69 -22.99 6.80 -14.90
C ILE A 69 -21.98 7.64 -14.12
N GLU A 70 -20.69 7.41 -14.38
CA GLU A 70 -19.55 8.00 -13.62
C GLU A 70 -19.66 9.51 -13.32
N PRO A 71 -20.00 10.40 -14.30
CA PRO A 71 -20.08 11.84 -14.01
C PRO A 71 -21.06 12.18 -12.88
N PHE A 72 -22.20 11.49 -12.81
CA PHE A 72 -23.19 11.72 -11.76
C PHE A 72 -22.74 11.14 -10.42
N ILE A 73 -21.97 10.04 -10.43
CA ILE A 73 -21.33 9.51 -9.21
C ILE A 73 -20.38 10.57 -8.63
N TYR A 74 -19.49 11.15 -9.44
CA TYR A 74 -18.57 12.18 -8.96
C TYR A 74 -19.27 13.46 -8.48
N LEU A 75 -20.38 13.85 -9.12
CA LEU A 75 -21.21 14.97 -8.63
C LEU A 75 -21.89 14.64 -7.29
N LYS A 76 -22.40 13.42 -7.14
CA LYS A 76 -22.96 12.93 -5.87
C LYS A 76 -21.90 12.96 -4.76
N GLU A 77 -20.71 12.50 -5.02
CA GLU A 77 -19.60 12.46 -4.06
C GLU A 77 -19.18 13.87 -3.63
N PHE A 78 -19.05 14.78 -4.57
CA PHE A 78 -18.84 16.21 -4.28
C PHE A 78 -19.95 16.77 -3.40
N PHE A 79 -21.22 16.51 -3.77
CA PHE A 79 -22.38 16.98 -3.00
C PHE A 79 -22.35 16.45 -1.55
N PHE A 80 -22.10 15.17 -1.34
CA PHE A 80 -22.06 14.60 0.01
C PHE A 80 -20.85 15.10 0.80
N THR A 81 -19.68 15.22 0.18
CA THR A 81 -18.50 15.82 0.83
C THR A 81 -18.82 17.24 1.30
N LEU A 82 -19.33 18.09 0.41
CA LEU A 82 -19.71 19.46 0.73
C LEU A 82 -20.79 19.50 1.83
N LYS A 83 -21.86 18.74 1.68
CA LYS A 83 -22.97 18.65 2.65
C LYS A 83 -22.47 18.28 4.05
N TRP A 84 -21.65 17.26 4.18
CA TRP A 84 -21.22 16.79 5.49
C TRP A 84 -20.22 17.75 6.15
N ILE A 85 -19.34 18.35 5.38
CA ILE A 85 -18.44 19.42 5.87
C ILE A 85 -19.25 20.63 6.36
N LEU A 86 -20.23 21.09 5.58
CA LEU A 86 -21.01 22.27 5.94
C LEU A 86 -21.95 22.01 7.12
N LEU A 87 -22.61 20.85 7.19
CA LEU A 87 -23.54 20.50 8.27
C LEU A 87 -22.83 20.13 9.58
N SER A 88 -21.52 19.92 9.57
CA SER A 88 -20.76 19.63 10.79
C SER A 88 -20.72 20.82 11.76
N SER A 89 -20.93 22.05 11.27
CA SER A 89 -20.78 23.30 12.02
C SER A 89 -19.41 23.46 12.66
N VAL A 90 -18.40 22.72 12.17
CA VAL A 90 -17.01 22.76 12.62
C VAL A 90 -16.20 23.53 11.59
N GLN A 91 -15.34 24.44 12.06
CA GLN A 91 -14.28 25.00 11.22
C GLN A 91 -13.13 23.98 11.18
N TRP A 92 -12.86 23.44 9.99
CA TRP A 92 -11.83 22.44 9.81
C TRP A 92 -10.46 23.10 9.66
N ASP A 93 -9.52 22.76 10.55
CA ASP A 93 -8.15 23.29 10.48
C ASP A 93 -7.41 22.70 9.30
N VAL A 94 -7.61 21.41 9.04
CA VAL A 94 -6.96 20.68 7.97
C VAL A 94 -7.95 19.79 7.22
N TYR A 95 -7.90 19.88 5.89
CA TYR A 95 -8.56 18.95 4.98
C TYR A 95 -7.52 18.12 4.24
N ILE A 96 -7.59 16.80 4.36
CA ILE A 96 -6.70 15.84 3.68
C ILE A 96 -7.50 15.14 2.58
N GLY A 97 -7.11 15.34 1.33
CA GLY A 97 -7.66 14.62 0.18
C GLY A 97 -6.67 13.56 -0.31
N MET A 98 -7.09 12.31 -0.43
CA MET A 98 -6.20 11.18 -0.72
C MET A 98 -6.09 10.81 -2.21
N ASP A 99 -6.78 11.51 -3.06
CA ASP A 99 -6.68 11.42 -4.51
C ASP A 99 -6.97 12.78 -5.15
N GLY A 100 -6.80 12.84 -6.48
CA GLY A 100 -6.95 14.09 -7.23
C GLY A 100 -8.34 14.72 -7.11
N LEU A 101 -9.43 13.92 -7.11
CA LEU A 101 -10.79 14.43 -6.96
C LEU A 101 -11.03 14.91 -5.54
N CYS A 102 -10.68 14.11 -4.54
CA CYS A 102 -10.88 14.46 -3.13
C CYS A 102 -10.16 15.75 -2.76
N ILE A 103 -8.91 15.94 -3.22
CA ILE A 103 -8.18 17.19 -2.93
C ILE A 103 -8.71 18.37 -3.75
N PHE A 104 -9.22 18.14 -4.97
CA PHE A 104 -9.85 19.20 -5.74
C PHE A 104 -11.03 19.81 -4.97
N TRP A 105 -11.89 18.97 -4.38
CA TRP A 105 -12.99 19.43 -3.52
C TRP A 105 -12.48 20.17 -2.26
N GLY A 106 -11.41 19.68 -1.66
CA GLY A 106 -10.77 20.33 -0.51
C GLY A 106 -10.28 21.73 -0.83
N ASN A 107 -9.67 21.92 -2.00
CA ASN A 107 -9.22 23.24 -2.45
C ASN A 107 -10.39 24.20 -2.75
N VAL A 108 -11.53 23.68 -3.25
CA VAL A 108 -12.78 24.45 -3.37
C VAL A 108 -13.28 24.88 -1.98
N LEU A 109 -13.37 23.94 -1.03
CA LEU A 109 -13.80 24.22 0.34
C LEU A 109 -12.90 25.24 1.05
N ARG A 110 -11.59 25.21 0.79
CA ARG A 110 -10.65 26.20 1.30
C ARG A 110 -10.93 27.59 0.71
N SER A 111 -11.19 27.67 -0.58
CA SER A 111 -11.55 28.94 -1.23
C SER A 111 -12.87 29.53 -0.69
N LEU A 112 -13.74 28.67 -0.17
CA LEU A 112 -14.99 29.06 0.51
C LEU A 112 -14.80 29.33 2.02
N GLY A 113 -13.56 29.29 2.53
CA GLY A 113 -13.27 29.52 3.94
C GLY A 113 -13.74 28.43 4.91
N LYS A 114 -14.02 27.22 4.42
CA LYS A 114 -14.53 26.08 5.22
C LYS A 114 -13.41 25.21 5.79
N THR A 115 -12.22 25.32 5.26
CA THR A 115 -11.00 24.75 5.83
C THR A 115 -9.85 25.75 5.73
N THR A 116 -8.95 25.69 6.69
CA THR A 116 -7.81 26.63 6.75
C THR A 116 -6.65 26.14 5.88
N LYS A 117 -6.38 24.84 5.89
CA LYS A 117 -5.24 24.20 5.21
C LYS A 117 -5.70 22.97 4.45
N THR A 118 -5.09 22.74 3.28
CA THR A 118 -5.32 21.53 2.49
C THR A 118 -4.04 20.73 2.34
N VAL A 119 -4.16 19.41 2.47
CA VAL A 119 -3.09 18.43 2.29
C VAL A 119 -3.50 17.47 1.20
N PHE A 120 -2.70 17.34 0.16
CA PHE A 120 -2.88 16.29 -0.83
C PHE A 120 -2.02 15.08 -0.45
N TRP A 121 -2.65 14.02 0.03
CA TRP A 121 -1.98 12.74 0.24
C TRP A 121 -2.16 11.87 -1.00
N ALA A 122 -1.18 11.87 -1.88
CA ALA A 122 -1.21 11.08 -3.10
C ALA A 122 -0.87 9.62 -2.78
N ILE A 123 -1.88 8.75 -2.83
CA ILE A 123 -1.72 7.30 -2.56
C ILE A 123 -1.45 6.49 -3.81
N ASP A 124 -1.75 7.03 -4.97
CA ASP A 124 -1.36 6.48 -6.27
C ASP A 124 -1.10 7.60 -7.28
N PHE A 125 -0.27 7.30 -8.26
CA PHE A 125 -0.10 8.12 -9.45
C PHE A 125 0.22 7.21 -10.64
N VAL A 126 -0.67 7.21 -11.62
CA VAL A 126 -0.49 6.44 -12.86
C VAL A 126 -0.08 7.38 -13.97
N PRO A 127 1.19 7.37 -14.39
CA PRO A 127 1.72 8.34 -15.34
C PRO A 127 1.20 8.17 -16.76
N ASN A 128 0.86 6.94 -17.13
CA ASN A 128 0.44 6.58 -18.49
C ASN A 128 -1.09 6.45 -18.60
N ASP A 129 -1.56 5.47 -19.31
CA ASP A 129 -2.98 5.21 -19.51
C ASP A 129 -3.60 4.50 -18.31
N ARG A 130 -4.44 5.22 -17.55
CA ARG A 130 -5.22 4.67 -16.43
C ARG A 130 -6.60 4.16 -16.87
N PHE A 131 -7.20 4.80 -17.88
CA PHE A 131 -8.64 4.62 -18.18
C PHE A 131 -8.94 4.09 -19.58
N GLY A 132 -7.95 3.76 -20.40
CA GLY A 132 -8.16 3.39 -21.80
C GLY A 132 -8.76 4.54 -22.66
N SER A 133 -8.77 5.77 -22.16
CA SER A 133 -9.40 6.93 -22.80
C SER A 133 -8.53 8.18 -22.65
N ARG A 134 -8.12 8.75 -23.79
CA ARG A 134 -7.30 9.98 -23.83
C ARG A 134 -7.93 11.15 -23.07
N ILE A 135 -9.26 11.30 -23.16
CA ILE A 135 -9.98 12.40 -22.51
C ILE A 135 -9.98 12.18 -20.99
N LYS A 136 -10.33 10.98 -20.52
CA LYS A 136 -10.34 10.66 -19.08
C LYS A 136 -8.94 10.81 -18.49
N ASN A 137 -7.90 10.34 -19.15
CA ASN A 137 -6.51 10.50 -18.72
C ASN A 137 -6.08 11.96 -18.66
N ARG A 138 -6.48 12.79 -19.64
CA ARG A 138 -6.19 14.24 -19.61
C ARG A 138 -6.86 14.95 -18.43
N ILE A 139 -8.11 14.60 -18.15
CA ILE A 139 -8.84 15.12 -16.98
C ILE A 139 -8.18 14.68 -15.69
N TYR A 140 -7.84 13.40 -15.56
CA TYR A 140 -7.14 12.84 -14.40
C TYR A 140 -5.82 13.56 -14.13
N HIS A 141 -4.97 13.71 -15.15
CA HIS A 141 -3.69 14.40 -15.01
C HIS A 141 -3.88 15.89 -14.69
N TRP A 142 -4.87 16.55 -15.29
CA TRP A 142 -5.17 17.94 -14.98
C TRP A 142 -5.64 18.12 -13.55
N ILE A 143 -6.57 17.28 -13.06
CA ILE A 143 -7.05 17.31 -11.67
C ILE A 143 -5.89 17.10 -10.69
N ASN A 144 -5.06 16.08 -10.93
CA ASN A 144 -3.87 15.84 -10.10
C ASN A 144 -2.94 17.06 -10.12
N LYS A 145 -2.64 17.62 -11.29
CA LYS A 145 -1.81 18.84 -11.42
C LYS A 145 -2.37 20.00 -10.59
N GLN A 146 -3.69 20.24 -10.64
CA GLN A 146 -4.34 21.28 -9.81
C GLN A 146 -4.20 20.97 -8.31
N GLY A 147 -4.36 19.72 -7.91
CA GLY A 147 -4.13 19.26 -6.54
C GLY A 147 -2.73 19.61 -6.05
N TYR A 148 -1.71 19.27 -6.82
CA TYR A 148 -0.32 19.57 -6.48
C TYR A 148 -0.01 21.06 -6.39
N MET A 149 -0.51 21.87 -7.33
CA MET A 149 -0.22 23.31 -7.40
C MET A 149 -0.98 24.14 -6.36
N ARG A 150 -2.14 23.66 -5.90
CA ARG A 150 -3.04 24.48 -5.06
C ARG A 150 -3.08 24.04 -3.61
N SER A 151 -2.65 22.83 -3.28
CA SER A 151 -2.61 22.36 -1.89
C SER A 151 -1.49 23.05 -1.11
N ASP A 152 -1.71 23.24 0.18
CA ASP A 152 -0.72 23.86 1.06
C ASP A 152 0.41 22.89 1.39
N GLN A 153 0.12 21.58 1.37
CA GLN A 153 1.09 20.52 1.65
C GLN A 153 0.83 19.30 0.78
N MET A 154 1.92 18.61 0.45
CA MET A 154 1.93 17.39 -0.36
C MET A 154 2.53 16.24 0.41
N TRP A 155 1.84 15.10 0.41
CA TRP A 155 2.35 13.84 0.91
C TRP A 155 2.34 12.80 -0.20
N ASP A 156 3.50 12.23 -0.46
CA ASP A 156 3.65 11.12 -1.40
C ASP A 156 4.02 9.84 -0.65
N LEU A 157 3.61 8.69 -1.16
CA LEU A 157 3.98 7.41 -0.56
C LEU A 157 5.45 7.05 -0.81
N SER A 158 6.06 7.57 -1.87
CA SER A 158 7.44 7.28 -2.22
C SER A 158 8.13 8.47 -2.90
N PRO A 159 9.47 8.55 -2.85
CA PRO A 159 10.23 9.54 -3.62
C PRO A 159 9.99 9.40 -5.13
N ARG A 160 9.88 8.16 -5.64
CA ARG A 160 9.62 7.89 -7.06
C ARG A 160 8.26 8.38 -7.54
N MET A 161 7.24 8.41 -6.65
CA MET A 161 5.94 8.99 -6.98
C MET A 161 6.06 10.50 -7.25
N ALA A 162 6.87 11.22 -6.46
CA ALA A 162 7.18 12.62 -6.71
C ALA A 162 7.90 12.82 -8.05
N GLU A 163 8.89 11.97 -8.36
CA GLU A 163 9.63 12.00 -9.63
C GLU A 163 8.72 11.73 -10.83
N ALA A 164 7.82 10.74 -10.72
CA ALA A 164 6.85 10.46 -11.78
C ALA A 164 5.98 11.69 -12.08
N ARG A 165 5.47 12.32 -11.05
CA ARG A 165 4.65 13.52 -11.16
C ARG A 165 5.40 14.68 -11.79
N GLU A 166 6.63 14.93 -11.36
CA GLU A 166 7.48 15.98 -11.92
C GLU A 166 7.71 15.75 -13.42
N LYS A 167 8.03 14.52 -13.78
CA LYS A 167 8.30 14.12 -15.18
C LYS A 167 7.04 14.16 -16.06
N PHE A 168 5.93 13.59 -15.61
CA PHE A 168 4.75 13.38 -16.48
C PHE A 168 3.74 14.54 -16.43
N LEU A 169 3.75 15.37 -15.38
CA LEU A 169 2.91 16.56 -15.31
C LEU A 169 3.66 17.85 -15.62
N ASP A 170 4.95 17.76 -15.97
CA ASP A 170 5.82 18.90 -16.19
C ASP A 170 5.74 19.89 -15.00
N LEU A 171 6.02 19.37 -13.81
CA LEU A 171 6.03 20.13 -12.58
C LEU A 171 7.45 20.20 -12.03
N LYS A 172 7.85 21.39 -11.63
CA LYS A 172 9.10 21.55 -10.88
C LYS A 172 8.83 21.36 -9.39
N ARG A 173 9.76 20.74 -8.67
CA ARG A 173 9.67 20.57 -7.20
C ARG A 173 9.43 21.87 -6.46
N SER A 174 9.96 22.97 -6.95
CA SER A 174 9.72 24.32 -6.42
C SER A 174 8.28 24.84 -6.61
N SER A 175 7.46 24.15 -7.39
CA SER A 175 6.06 24.56 -7.64
C SER A 175 5.12 24.24 -6.50
N TYR A 176 5.51 23.41 -5.53
CA TYR A 176 4.72 23.09 -4.34
C TYR A 176 5.50 23.41 -3.06
N ARG A 177 4.75 23.92 -2.06
CA ARG A 177 5.35 24.60 -0.91
C ARG A 177 6.00 23.65 0.10
N PHE A 178 5.29 22.60 0.48
CA PHE A 178 5.75 21.61 1.46
C PHE A 178 5.52 20.22 0.90
N HIS A 179 6.54 19.38 0.97
CA HIS A 179 6.51 18.03 0.46
C HIS A 179 7.13 17.06 1.46
N ASP A 180 6.35 16.06 1.88
CA ASP A 180 6.79 15.00 2.76
C ASP A 180 6.57 13.63 2.11
N ILE A 181 7.42 12.67 2.45
CA ILE A 181 7.18 11.26 2.13
C ILE A 181 6.48 10.62 3.33
N VAL A 182 5.21 10.24 3.11
CA VAL A 182 4.35 9.58 4.10
C VAL A 182 3.98 8.21 3.56
N PRO A 183 4.88 7.21 3.67
CA PRO A 183 4.74 5.90 3.04
C PRO A 183 3.65 5.06 3.72
N TYR A 184 3.27 3.95 3.08
CA TYR A 184 2.60 2.87 3.80
C TYR A 184 3.43 2.45 4.99
N GLY A 185 2.77 2.19 6.09
CA GLY A 185 3.40 1.73 7.32
C GLY A 185 2.81 0.41 7.82
N VAL A 186 3.24 0.04 9.00
CA VAL A 186 2.75 -1.13 9.73
C VAL A 186 2.75 -0.80 11.22
N TRP A 187 1.74 -1.27 11.96
CA TRP A 187 1.74 -1.21 13.43
C TRP A 187 2.62 -2.32 13.99
N THR A 188 3.91 -2.07 14.06
CA THR A 188 4.92 -3.09 14.43
C THR A 188 4.71 -3.69 15.82
N GLN A 189 4.06 -2.97 16.74
CA GLN A 189 3.75 -3.41 18.10
C GLN A 189 2.66 -4.50 18.16
N ARG A 190 1.81 -4.63 17.16
CA ARG A 190 0.76 -5.67 17.12
C ARG A 190 1.25 -7.01 16.60
N ILE A 191 2.40 -7.01 15.89
CA ILE A 191 2.92 -8.19 15.21
C ILE A 191 3.69 -9.07 16.20
N LYS A 192 3.29 -10.33 16.30
CA LYS A 192 4.01 -11.32 17.09
C LYS A 192 5.35 -11.64 16.42
N LYS A 193 6.44 -11.54 17.19
CA LYS A 193 7.77 -11.93 16.73
C LYS A 193 8.03 -13.39 17.12
N TYR A 194 8.59 -14.15 16.19
CA TYR A 194 9.04 -15.53 16.41
C TYR A 194 10.57 -15.56 16.40
N ARG A 195 11.14 -16.34 17.29
CA ARG A 195 12.59 -16.65 17.25
C ARG A 195 12.87 -17.52 16.03
N TYR A 196 14.04 -17.42 15.46
CA TYR A 196 14.39 -18.19 14.24
C TYR A 196 14.22 -19.70 14.40
N ASN A 197 14.49 -20.26 15.60
CA ASN A 197 14.28 -21.68 15.90
C ASN A 197 12.81 -22.11 15.95
N GLU A 198 11.88 -21.17 16.08
CA GLU A 198 10.43 -21.40 16.03
C GLU A 198 9.87 -21.29 14.60
N CYS A 199 10.71 -20.90 13.62
CA CYS A 199 10.30 -20.69 12.23
C CYS A 199 10.41 -21.94 11.39
N GLU A 200 9.60 -21.99 10.34
CA GLU A 200 9.62 -23.01 9.29
C GLU A 200 10.82 -22.75 8.36
N LYS A 201 11.98 -23.34 8.68
CA LYS A 201 13.29 -23.00 8.11
C LYS A 201 13.43 -23.21 6.60
N THR A 202 12.53 -23.97 5.99
CA THR A 202 12.53 -24.25 4.55
C THR A 202 11.29 -23.69 3.84
N THR A 203 10.58 -22.74 4.48
CA THR A 203 9.39 -22.10 3.92
C THR A 203 9.70 -20.71 3.39
N LEU A 204 9.43 -20.50 2.11
CA LEU A 204 9.36 -19.20 1.44
C LEU A 204 7.91 -18.74 1.42
N VAL A 205 7.64 -17.44 1.70
CA VAL A 205 6.28 -16.88 1.65
C VAL A 205 6.16 -15.76 0.65
N PHE A 206 5.07 -15.79 -0.10
CA PHE A 206 4.55 -14.65 -0.88
C PHE A 206 3.18 -14.24 -0.34
N MET A 207 2.94 -12.93 -0.24
CA MET A 207 1.63 -12.36 0.11
C MET A 207 1.27 -11.27 -0.89
N GLY A 208 0.05 -11.33 -1.44
CA GLY A 208 -0.50 -10.27 -2.28
C GLY A 208 -1.48 -10.74 -3.35
N HIS A 209 -1.89 -9.79 -4.21
CA HIS A 209 -2.72 -10.12 -5.37
C HIS A 209 -1.96 -11.03 -6.33
N LEU A 210 -2.61 -12.09 -6.79
CA LEU A 210 -2.03 -13.01 -7.77
C LEU A 210 -2.27 -12.45 -9.19
N LEU A 211 -1.33 -11.60 -9.60
CA LEU A 211 -1.26 -10.96 -10.92
C LEU A 211 0.07 -11.36 -11.57
N GLU A 212 0.11 -11.43 -12.89
CA GLU A 212 1.32 -11.80 -13.63
C GLU A 212 2.53 -10.93 -13.26
N LYS A 213 2.32 -9.61 -13.16
CA LYS A 213 3.34 -8.63 -12.78
C LYS A 213 3.94 -8.80 -11.37
N GLN A 214 3.32 -9.61 -10.53
CA GLN A 214 3.84 -9.92 -9.20
C GLN A 214 4.94 -10.99 -9.21
N GLY A 215 5.17 -11.67 -10.34
CA GLY A 215 6.31 -12.54 -10.59
C GLY A 215 6.29 -13.88 -9.87
N VAL A 216 5.16 -14.29 -9.28
CA VAL A 216 5.04 -15.59 -8.56
C VAL A 216 5.39 -16.77 -9.45
N GLN A 217 5.13 -16.68 -10.75
CA GLN A 217 5.50 -17.70 -11.75
C GLN A 217 7.01 -17.96 -11.80
N LEU A 218 7.86 -16.93 -11.66
CA LEU A 218 9.32 -17.07 -11.66
C LEU A 218 9.79 -17.93 -10.47
N VAL A 219 9.10 -17.82 -9.34
CA VAL A 219 9.40 -18.63 -8.16
C VAL A 219 8.98 -20.08 -8.38
N ILE A 220 7.78 -20.32 -8.95
CA ILE A 220 7.31 -21.68 -9.26
C ILE A 220 8.25 -22.35 -10.27
N GLU A 221 8.76 -21.61 -11.25
CA GLU A 221 9.77 -22.08 -12.22
C GLU A 221 11.12 -22.40 -11.55
N ALA A 222 11.45 -21.74 -10.44
CA ALA A 222 12.66 -22.00 -9.67
C ALA A 222 12.54 -23.26 -8.78
N VAL A 223 11.33 -23.69 -8.39
CA VAL A 223 11.11 -24.81 -7.44
C VAL A 223 11.81 -26.10 -7.85
N PRO A 224 11.81 -26.55 -9.13
CA PRO A 224 12.50 -27.76 -9.52
C PRO A 224 13.99 -27.81 -9.15
N GLU A 225 14.68 -26.68 -9.23
CA GLU A 225 16.10 -26.59 -8.86
C GLU A 225 16.28 -26.49 -7.33
N ILE A 226 15.36 -25.83 -6.63
CA ILE A 226 15.40 -25.71 -5.18
C ILE A 226 15.23 -27.08 -4.51
N ILE A 227 14.24 -27.88 -4.92
CA ILE A 227 13.92 -29.16 -4.30
C ILE A 227 15.01 -30.22 -4.48
N LYS A 228 15.85 -30.11 -5.52
CA LYS A 228 17.04 -30.97 -5.69
C LYS A 228 18.03 -30.79 -4.54
N LYS A 229 18.08 -29.60 -3.95
CA LYS A 229 19.01 -29.22 -2.87
C LYS A 229 18.32 -29.18 -1.50
N ILE A 230 17.01 -28.89 -1.45
CA ILE A 230 16.20 -28.79 -0.23
C ILE A 230 14.87 -29.51 -0.44
N SER A 231 14.84 -30.83 -0.21
CA SER A 231 13.64 -31.67 -0.43
C SER A 231 12.43 -31.27 0.44
N SER A 232 12.67 -30.65 1.59
CA SER A 232 11.62 -30.14 2.50
C SER A 232 11.12 -28.74 2.17
N PHE A 233 11.56 -28.15 1.07
CA PHE A 233 11.14 -26.80 0.65
C PHE A 233 9.61 -26.68 0.56
N ARG A 234 9.09 -25.52 0.96
CA ARG A 234 7.68 -25.17 0.79
C ARG A 234 7.57 -23.72 0.32
N PHE A 235 6.74 -23.48 -0.67
CA PHE A 235 6.38 -22.15 -1.15
C PHE A 235 4.94 -21.84 -0.73
N LYS A 236 4.79 -21.02 0.31
CA LYS A 236 3.50 -20.56 0.84
C LYS A 236 3.04 -19.33 0.03
N ILE A 237 1.87 -19.42 -0.61
CA ILE A 237 1.31 -18.39 -1.50
C ILE A 237 0.02 -17.90 -0.89
N ILE A 238 0.04 -16.70 -0.29
CA ILE A 238 -1.11 -16.08 0.40
C ILE A 238 -1.68 -14.97 -0.49
N GLY A 239 -2.93 -15.11 -0.88
CA GLY A 239 -3.65 -14.15 -1.70
C GLY A 239 -4.56 -14.78 -2.73
N ASN A 240 -5.20 -13.91 -3.50
CA ASN A 240 -6.08 -14.32 -4.60
C ASN A 240 -5.90 -13.36 -5.79
N GLY A 241 -6.38 -13.74 -6.96
CA GLY A 241 -6.31 -12.91 -8.17
C GLY A 241 -6.57 -13.74 -9.43
N HIS A 242 -6.79 -13.06 -10.54
CA HIS A 242 -7.14 -13.71 -11.82
C HIS A 242 -6.02 -14.60 -12.39
N TYR A 243 -4.78 -14.41 -11.95
CA TYR A 243 -3.63 -15.22 -12.42
C TYR A 243 -3.44 -16.52 -11.62
N LYS A 244 -4.26 -16.80 -10.59
CA LYS A 244 -4.15 -17.99 -9.73
C LYS A 244 -4.23 -19.30 -10.50
N GLU A 245 -5.15 -19.40 -11.46
CA GLU A 245 -5.33 -20.60 -12.27
C GLU A 245 -4.08 -20.91 -13.11
N ASN A 246 -3.47 -19.88 -13.72
CA ASN A 246 -2.22 -19.99 -14.48
C ASN A 246 -1.07 -20.50 -13.59
N LEU A 247 -0.94 -19.97 -12.38
CA LEU A 247 0.08 -20.39 -11.42
C LEU A 247 -0.11 -21.84 -10.98
N THR A 248 -1.35 -22.25 -10.73
CA THR A 248 -1.67 -23.65 -10.35
C THR A 248 -1.39 -24.60 -11.51
N ALA A 249 -1.74 -24.23 -12.73
CA ALA A 249 -1.44 -25.02 -13.94
C ALA A 249 0.08 -25.13 -14.17
N LEU A 250 0.83 -24.04 -13.96
CA LEU A 250 2.29 -24.03 -14.05
C LEU A 250 2.92 -25.00 -13.03
N ALA A 251 2.51 -24.96 -11.77
CA ALA A 251 3.02 -25.84 -10.73
C ALA A 251 2.76 -27.33 -11.06
N LYS A 252 1.57 -27.66 -11.60
CA LYS A 252 1.25 -29.02 -12.07
C LYS A 252 2.12 -29.45 -13.26
N ARG A 253 2.28 -28.56 -14.25
CA ARG A 253 3.11 -28.83 -15.45
C ARG A 253 4.56 -29.13 -15.10
N LEU A 254 5.10 -28.45 -14.08
CA LEU A 254 6.47 -28.65 -13.61
C LEU A 254 6.60 -29.77 -12.55
N ASN A 255 5.51 -30.48 -12.22
CA ASN A 255 5.46 -31.51 -11.18
C ASN A 255 5.95 -31.03 -9.80
N VAL A 256 5.63 -29.79 -9.45
CA VAL A 256 6.00 -29.17 -8.15
C VAL A 256 4.79 -28.69 -7.34
N ALA A 257 3.59 -29.13 -7.69
CA ALA A 257 2.35 -28.70 -7.06
C ALA A 257 2.31 -29.01 -5.54
N GLU A 258 2.93 -30.11 -5.11
CA GLU A 258 3.01 -30.48 -3.69
C GLU A 258 3.90 -29.57 -2.85
N TYR A 259 4.79 -28.81 -3.49
CA TYR A 259 5.68 -27.83 -2.85
C TYR A 259 5.07 -26.41 -2.80
N CYS A 260 3.96 -26.18 -3.50
CA CYS A 260 3.29 -24.88 -3.63
C CYS A 260 1.98 -24.87 -2.83
N ASP A 261 1.97 -24.22 -1.68
CA ASP A 261 0.80 -24.14 -0.80
C ASP A 261 0.01 -22.85 -1.07
N PHE A 262 -1.08 -22.94 -1.83
CA PHE A 262 -1.99 -21.85 -2.16
C PHE A 262 -3.02 -21.65 -1.05
N LYS A 263 -2.70 -20.84 -0.04
CA LYS A 263 -3.57 -20.55 1.13
C LYS A 263 -4.85 -19.76 0.80
N GLY A 264 -4.91 -19.11 -0.37
CA GLY A 264 -5.98 -18.16 -0.63
C GLY A 264 -5.81 -16.86 0.14
N LYS A 265 -6.88 -16.06 0.19
CA LYS A 265 -6.89 -14.80 0.95
C LYS A 265 -7.12 -15.07 2.43
N ILE A 266 -6.27 -14.58 3.29
CA ILE A 266 -6.44 -14.58 4.75
C ILE A 266 -6.99 -13.22 5.14
N GLU A 267 -8.19 -13.17 5.72
CA GLU A 267 -8.88 -11.92 6.08
C GLU A 267 -8.42 -11.38 7.44
N ASP A 268 -8.11 -12.25 8.38
CA ASP A 268 -7.61 -11.83 9.69
C ASP A 268 -6.16 -11.40 9.59
N HIS A 269 -5.89 -10.14 9.89
CA HIS A 269 -4.53 -9.57 9.82
C HIS A 269 -3.55 -10.22 10.80
N ARG A 270 -4.02 -10.69 11.96
CA ARG A 270 -3.14 -11.34 12.95
C ARG A 270 -2.74 -12.73 12.48
N GLU A 271 -3.69 -13.46 11.89
CA GLU A 271 -3.41 -14.75 11.27
C GLU A 271 -2.44 -14.58 10.09
N LEU A 272 -2.71 -13.63 9.19
CA LEU A 272 -1.84 -13.30 8.06
C LEU A 272 -0.41 -12.98 8.51
N GLU A 273 -0.26 -12.08 9.48
CA GLU A 273 1.03 -11.68 10.02
C GLU A 273 1.76 -12.84 10.71
N SER A 274 1.01 -13.74 11.40
CA SER A 274 1.56 -14.95 12.02
C SER A 274 2.06 -15.95 10.98
N GLU A 275 1.31 -16.18 9.91
CA GLU A 275 1.70 -17.08 8.80
C GLU A 275 2.97 -16.56 8.10
N ILE A 276 3.08 -15.25 7.92
CA ILE A 276 4.30 -14.63 7.38
C ILE A 276 5.46 -14.78 8.36
N ALA A 277 5.28 -14.39 9.61
CA ALA A 277 6.36 -14.31 10.61
C ALA A 277 6.99 -15.67 10.94
N ARG A 278 6.28 -16.78 10.73
CA ARG A 278 6.80 -18.15 10.87
C ARG A 278 7.64 -18.61 9.70
N SER A 279 7.55 -17.96 8.53
CA SER A 279 8.32 -18.34 7.35
C SER A 279 9.79 -17.96 7.49
N CYS A 280 10.66 -18.71 6.82
CA CYS A 280 12.10 -18.45 6.83
C CYS A 280 12.45 -17.14 6.12
N MET A 281 11.87 -16.93 4.94
CA MET A 281 12.05 -15.75 4.11
C MET A 281 10.79 -15.43 3.31
N ALA A 282 10.70 -14.20 2.85
CA ALA A 282 9.63 -13.71 1.98
C ALA A 282 10.18 -13.33 0.61
N ILE A 283 9.29 -13.26 -0.38
CA ILE A 283 9.68 -12.88 -1.74
C ILE A 283 8.72 -11.85 -2.34
N ALA A 284 9.30 -10.90 -3.08
CA ALA A 284 8.59 -9.88 -3.85
C ALA A 284 9.22 -9.75 -5.26
N PRO A 285 8.99 -10.74 -6.15
CA PRO A 285 9.69 -10.91 -7.42
C PRO A 285 8.99 -10.14 -8.55
N TYR A 286 8.77 -8.84 -8.38
CA TYR A 286 8.07 -8.00 -9.36
C TYR A 286 8.74 -8.07 -10.74
N ILE A 287 7.93 -7.99 -11.81
CA ILE A 287 8.37 -7.98 -13.21
C ILE A 287 8.25 -6.56 -13.76
N GLN A 288 9.38 -5.97 -14.16
CA GLN A 288 9.48 -4.57 -14.57
C GLN A 288 8.72 -4.25 -15.86
N ASN A 289 8.80 -5.12 -16.85
CA ASN A 289 8.28 -4.85 -18.18
C ASN A 289 6.75 -4.95 -18.30
N LEU A 290 6.08 -5.53 -17.29
CA LEU A 290 4.63 -5.71 -17.30
C LEU A 290 3.88 -4.54 -16.67
N ASP A 291 4.56 -3.65 -15.92
CA ASP A 291 3.90 -2.55 -15.23
C ASP A 291 4.86 -1.46 -14.77
N THR A 292 4.69 -0.26 -15.32
CA THR A 292 5.41 0.94 -14.86
C THR A 292 4.87 1.47 -13.53
N TRP A 293 3.64 1.11 -13.14
CA TRP A 293 3.04 1.58 -11.91
C TRP A 293 3.76 1.05 -10.66
N THR A 294 4.10 -0.25 -10.64
CA THR A 294 4.81 -0.85 -9.50
C THR A 294 6.13 -0.13 -9.19
N TYR A 295 6.81 0.38 -10.24
CA TYR A 295 8.04 1.16 -10.08
C TYR A 295 7.84 2.46 -9.28
N TYR A 296 6.70 3.12 -9.45
CA TYR A 296 6.38 4.39 -8.77
C TYR A 296 5.60 4.18 -7.47
N ALA A 297 5.01 3.01 -7.27
CA ALA A 297 4.22 2.69 -6.08
C ALA A 297 5.09 2.50 -4.83
N ASP A 298 4.41 2.39 -3.70
CA ASP A 298 5.00 2.03 -2.43
C ASP A 298 4.44 0.69 -1.94
N PRO A 299 5.12 -0.45 -2.20
CA PRO A 299 4.56 -1.76 -1.91
C PRO A 299 4.51 -2.06 -0.42
N GLY A 300 3.31 -2.01 0.17
CA GLY A 300 3.07 -2.28 1.60
C GLY A 300 3.51 -3.69 2.04
N LYS A 301 3.41 -4.71 1.17
CA LYS A 301 3.79 -6.09 1.51
C LYS A 301 5.25 -6.21 1.99
N VAL A 302 6.18 -5.48 1.38
CA VAL A 302 7.60 -5.50 1.74
C VAL A 302 7.78 -5.04 3.19
N LYS A 303 7.07 -4.00 3.60
CA LYS A 303 7.12 -3.48 4.98
C LYS A 303 6.49 -4.43 5.98
N THR A 304 5.42 -5.12 5.59
CA THR A 304 4.82 -6.18 6.40
C THR A 304 5.80 -7.32 6.61
N TYR A 305 6.52 -7.76 5.57
CA TYR A 305 7.56 -8.79 5.71
C TYR A 305 8.64 -8.38 6.70
N LEU A 306 9.20 -7.18 6.52
CA LEU A 306 10.23 -6.64 7.42
C LEU A 306 9.70 -6.53 8.86
N ALA A 307 8.47 -6.06 9.04
CA ALA A 307 7.85 -5.91 10.35
C ALA A 307 7.57 -7.26 11.02
N CYS A 308 7.28 -8.31 10.25
CA CYS A 308 7.21 -9.70 10.72
C CYS A 308 8.59 -10.29 11.04
N GLY A 309 9.67 -9.57 10.77
CA GLY A 309 11.04 -10.05 10.95
C GLY A 309 11.41 -11.09 9.88
N VAL A 310 10.87 -11.00 8.68
CA VAL A 310 11.14 -11.97 7.62
C VAL A 310 12.02 -11.32 6.56
N PRO A 311 13.23 -11.84 6.30
CA PRO A 311 14.11 -11.34 5.26
C PRO A 311 13.45 -11.40 3.89
N VAL A 312 13.69 -10.39 3.06
CA VAL A 312 12.98 -10.25 1.78
C VAL A 312 13.92 -10.48 0.61
N LEU A 313 13.59 -11.44 -0.26
CA LEU A 313 14.13 -11.52 -1.61
C LEU A 313 13.25 -10.66 -2.52
N LEU A 314 13.81 -9.65 -3.18
CA LEU A 314 13.02 -8.73 -4.01
C LEU A 314 13.79 -8.29 -5.26
N THR A 315 13.06 -8.05 -6.36
CA THR A 315 13.65 -7.40 -7.53
C THR A 315 13.94 -5.92 -7.24
N ASP A 316 14.85 -5.28 -7.99
CA ASP A 316 15.21 -3.85 -7.82
C ASP A 316 14.13 -2.90 -8.39
N ILE A 317 12.85 -3.26 -8.17
CA ILE A 317 11.71 -2.46 -8.61
C ILE A 317 11.16 -1.57 -7.49
N PRO A 318 10.95 -2.05 -6.25
CA PRO A 318 10.56 -1.17 -5.14
C PRO A 318 11.58 -0.06 -4.90
N TRP A 319 11.07 1.16 -4.63
CA TRP A 319 11.93 2.34 -4.43
C TRP A 319 12.98 2.20 -3.32
N ASN A 320 12.75 1.30 -2.39
CA ASN A 320 13.61 1.03 -1.23
C ASN A 320 14.36 -0.30 -1.31
N ALA A 321 14.44 -0.93 -2.50
CA ALA A 321 15.09 -2.23 -2.66
C ALA A 321 16.58 -2.18 -2.28
N SER A 322 17.33 -1.21 -2.79
CA SER A 322 18.74 -1.01 -2.46
C SER A 322 18.95 -0.68 -0.98
N ASP A 323 18.03 0.05 -0.35
CA ASP A 323 18.09 0.38 1.07
C ASP A 323 17.88 -0.87 1.94
N ILE A 324 16.99 -1.79 1.53
CA ILE A 324 16.75 -3.08 2.19
C ILE A 324 18.00 -3.96 2.13
N GLU A 325 18.64 -4.05 0.97
CA GLU A 325 19.87 -4.85 0.80
C GLU A 325 21.03 -4.26 1.59
N SER A 326 21.27 -2.95 1.50
CA SER A 326 22.36 -2.27 2.21
C SER A 326 22.23 -2.31 3.74
N ASN A 327 20.98 -2.40 4.26
CA ASN A 327 20.73 -2.61 5.68
C ASN A 327 20.73 -4.09 6.09
N ASN A 328 21.10 -5.01 5.20
CA ASN A 328 21.09 -6.45 5.44
C ASN A 328 19.73 -6.94 5.97
N CYS A 329 18.64 -6.53 5.32
CA CYS A 329 17.28 -6.97 5.62
C CYS A 329 16.73 -7.94 4.57
N GLY A 330 17.48 -8.18 3.51
CA GLY A 330 17.13 -9.02 2.38
C GLY A 330 18.18 -8.97 1.29
N MET A 331 17.84 -9.46 0.11
CA MET A 331 18.74 -9.47 -1.05
C MET A 331 17.97 -9.12 -2.32
N ILE A 332 18.62 -8.38 -3.21
CA ILE A 332 18.08 -8.12 -4.55
C ILE A 332 18.24 -9.39 -5.39
N ILE A 333 17.16 -9.79 -6.08
CA ILE A 333 17.12 -10.90 -7.04
C ILE A 333 16.91 -10.35 -8.46
N ARG A 334 17.34 -11.12 -9.45
CA ARG A 334 16.99 -10.86 -10.85
C ARG A 334 15.64 -11.50 -11.19
N GLU A 335 15.03 -11.02 -12.27
CA GLU A 335 13.83 -11.64 -12.88
C GLU A 335 14.19 -12.94 -13.62
N ASP A 336 14.84 -13.86 -12.90
CA ASP A 336 15.40 -15.10 -13.43
C ASP A 336 15.22 -16.24 -12.43
N PRO A 337 14.55 -17.35 -12.82
CA PRO A 337 14.33 -18.48 -11.92
C PRO A 337 15.60 -19.11 -11.35
N GLY A 338 16.70 -19.10 -12.11
CA GLY A 338 17.99 -19.64 -11.65
C GLY A 338 18.59 -18.80 -10.53
N ASP A 339 18.62 -17.47 -10.70
CA ASP A 339 19.09 -16.53 -9.67
C ASP A 339 18.21 -16.61 -8.40
N ILE A 340 16.90 -16.75 -8.58
CA ILE A 340 15.95 -16.95 -7.47
C ILE A 340 16.26 -18.23 -6.71
N ALA A 341 16.45 -19.36 -7.44
CA ALA A 341 16.76 -20.64 -6.82
C ALA A 341 18.06 -20.60 -6.03
N ASP A 342 19.13 -20.08 -6.63
CA ASP A 342 20.44 -20.00 -5.99
C ASP A 342 20.42 -19.19 -4.70
N LYS A 343 19.75 -18.03 -4.69
CA LYS A 343 19.64 -17.18 -3.49
C LYS A 343 18.79 -17.80 -2.40
N ILE A 344 17.69 -18.48 -2.76
CA ILE A 344 16.85 -19.20 -1.80
C ILE A 344 17.67 -20.33 -1.14
N VAL A 345 18.33 -21.13 -1.94
CA VAL A 345 19.15 -22.26 -1.45
C VAL A 345 20.30 -21.76 -0.57
N MET A 346 21.01 -20.74 -1.03
CA MET A 346 22.13 -20.13 -0.27
C MET A 346 21.67 -19.70 1.12
N LEU A 347 20.58 -18.96 1.21
CA LEU A 347 20.06 -18.45 2.49
C LEU A 347 19.49 -19.56 3.37
N MET A 348 18.78 -20.54 2.81
CA MET A 348 18.23 -21.64 3.61
C MET A 348 19.29 -22.57 4.20
N HIS A 349 20.50 -22.62 3.61
CA HIS A 349 21.63 -23.37 4.15
C HIS A 349 22.44 -22.55 5.18
N ASP A 350 22.27 -21.22 5.23
CA ASP A 350 22.99 -20.34 6.14
C ASP A 350 22.05 -19.82 7.23
N SER A 351 21.91 -20.59 8.30
CA SER A 351 21.05 -20.27 9.45
C SER A 351 21.49 -19.00 10.17
N GLU A 352 22.79 -18.75 10.26
CA GLU A 352 23.34 -17.57 10.95
C GLU A 352 23.00 -16.32 10.14
N LYS A 353 23.20 -16.37 8.83
CA LYS A 353 22.84 -15.26 7.94
C LYS A 353 21.33 -14.99 7.98
N CYS A 354 20.48 -16.02 7.92
CA CYS A 354 19.04 -15.86 8.03
C CYS A 354 18.63 -15.19 9.36
N GLN A 355 19.22 -15.62 10.48
CA GLN A 355 18.97 -15.01 11.79
C GLN A 355 19.38 -13.53 11.79
N GLN A 356 20.56 -13.21 11.29
CA GLN A 356 21.04 -11.83 11.20
C GLN A 356 20.11 -10.94 10.35
N LEU A 357 19.70 -11.44 9.16
CA LEU A 357 18.79 -10.70 8.29
C LEU A 357 17.41 -10.48 8.96
N ARG A 358 16.92 -11.44 9.76
CA ARG A 358 15.67 -11.29 10.53
C ARG A 358 15.77 -10.19 11.57
N ASP A 359 16.83 -10.19 12.36
CA ASP A 359 17.04 -9.19 13.42
C ASP A 359 17.16 -7.77 12.82
N ASN A 360 17.88 -7.65 11.71
CA ASN A 360 17.99 -6.41 10.96
C ASN A 360 16.65 -5.96 10.37
N SER A 361 15.84 -6.90 9.85
CA SER A 361 14.49 -6.60 9.31
C SER A 361 13.59 -6.01 10.38
N ILE A 362 13.61 -6.57 11.60
CA ILE A 362 12.84 -6.05 12.75
C ILE A 362 13.30 -4.62 13.10
N ALA A 363 14.60 -4.40 13.19
CA ALA A 363 15.16 -3.09 13.50
C ALA A 363 14.84 -2.05 12.42
N TYR A 364 15.07 -2.40 11.15
CA TYR A 364 14.80 -1.53 10.01
C TYR A 364 13.31 -1.20 9.85
N SER A 365 12.41 -2.16 10.15
CA SER A 365 10.96 -1.97 10.05
C SER A 365 10.41 -0.84 10.92
N GLN A 366 11.15 -0.43 11.96
CA GLN A 366 10.75 0.69 12.83
C GLN A 366 10.67 2.03 12.05
N LYS A 367 11.37 2.16 10.92
CA LYS A 367 11.21 3.30 10.02
C LYS A 367 9.80 3.39 9.44
N PHE A 368 9.13 2.25 9.30
CA PHE A 368 7.79 2.09 8.73
C PHE A 368 6.70 1.86 9.79
N ASN A 369 7.02 1.99 11.08
CA ASN A 369 5.98 2.00 12.11
C ASN A 369 5.12 3.25 11.91
N TYR A 370 3.81 3.07 11.78
CA TYR A 370 2.86 4.18 11.58
C TYR A 370 2.97 5.26 12.65
N GLU A 371 3.21 4.90 13.90
CA GLU A 371 3.42 5.89 14.96
C GLU A 371 4.62 6.79 14.67
N ASN A 372 5.73 6.22 14.20
CA ASN A 372 6.93 6.97 13.83
C ASN A 372 6.73 7.81 12.56
N ILE A 373 5.97 7.30 11.58
CA ILE A 373 5.65 8.02 10.35
C ILE A 373 4.78 9.24 10.69
N PHE A 374 3.68 9.02 11.39
CA PHE A 374 2.71 10.08 11.66
C PHE A 374 3.20 11.12 12.67
N ASN A 375 4.08 10.75 13.61
CA ASN A 375 4.73 11.70 14.52
C ASN A 375 5.66 12.70 13.80
N LYS A 376 6.20 12.32 12.64
CA LYS A 376 7.06 13.21 11.84
C LYS A 376 6.27 14.20 10.99
N VAL A 377 5.01 13.90 10.72
CA VAL A 377 4.14 14.73 9.88
C VAL A 377 3.74 15.97 10.65
N LYS A 378 4.06 17.14 10.08
CA LYS A 378 3.68 18.45 10.64
C LYS A 378 2.45 18.98 9.89
N LEU A 379 1.31 19.00 10.56
CA LEU A 379 0.07 19.62 10.07
C LEU A 379 -0.02 21.08 10.48
#